data_074afd33797174dfaf4f0f24f2d4e7bd
#
_entry.id   074afd33797174dfaf4f0f24f2d4e7bd
#
_cell.length_a   1.000
_cell.length_b   1.000
_cell.length_c   1.000
_cell.angle_alpha   90.00
_cell.angle_beta   90.00
_cell.angle_gamma   90.00
#
_symmetry.space_group_name_H-M   'P 1'
#
loop_
_entity.id
_entity.type
_entity.pdbx_description
1 polymer ?
#
loop_
_entity_poly.entity_id
_entity_poly.type
_entity_poly.pdbx_seq_one_letter_code
_entity_poly.pdbx_strand_id
1 'polypeptide(L)'
;MGRAGISSDQQTSRLFNYTILQLDKINAYYGESHILRDVSFTIDSGEVVCLMGRNGVGKTTTLKVLTGLLPARSGRMMFDGKDVTKAPTDQRARSGLACVPQGREILPHLTVRENLLLGFWARSDKPNGTVEKTAFDEVYHLFPKLTQILNRPGGVLSGGEQQQLAIGRALLSNPKLLLLDEPTEGIQPSIVDQIEDVIIGFKQQRRFAILLVEQGLHFAARLAEKYVVMAKGAVVVAGKSTELTAEQVKQYLTV
;
A
#
# COMPACT_ATOMS: atom_id res chain seq x y z
N MET A 1 -18.20 11.69 44.18
CA MET A 1 -18.32 10.76 43.02
C MET A 1 -17.29 11.16 41.99
N GLY A 2 -16.16 10.46 42.00
CA GLY A 2 -15.02 10.75 41.14
C GLY A 2 -15.26 10.23 39.70
N ARG A 3 -15.08 11.09 38.71
CA ARG A 3 -14.93 10.68 37.30
C ARG A 3 -13.57 10.08 37.16
N ALA A 4 -13.48 8.78 36.91
CA ALA A 4 -12.24 8.12 36.53
C ALA A 4 -11.81 8.67 35.16
N GLY A 5 -10.68 9.39 35.13
CA GLY A 5 -10.06 9.82 33.89
C GLY A 5 -9.51 8.59 33.15
N ILE A 6 -9.97 8.39 31.93
CA ILE A 6 -9.41 7.40 31.01
C ILE A 6 -8.00 7.86 30.68
N SER A 7 -6.98 6.99 30.88
CA SER A 7 -5.59 7.34 30.61
C SER A 7 -5.36 7.63 29.12
N SER A 8 -4.41 8.51 28.81
CA SER A 8 -4.02 8.88 27.44
C SER A 8 -3.71 7.66 26.57
N ASP A 9 -3.14 6.59 27.15
CA ASP A 9 -2.82 5.33 26.46
C ASP A 9 -4.07 4.54 26.02
N GLN A 10 -5.17 4.61 26.80
CA GLN A 10 -6.44 3.98 26.43
C GLN A 10 -7.21 4.78 25.36
N GLN A 11 -7.02 6.09 25.29
CA GLN A 11 -7.57 6.91 24.20
C GLN A 11 -6.80 6.70 22.89
N THR A 12 -5.48 6.57 22.94
CA THR A 12 -4.64 6.32 21.76
C THR A 12 -4.91 4.92 21.18
N SER A 13 -5.10 3.90 22.02
CA SER A 13 -5.41 2.54 21.56
C SER A 13 -6.81 2.39 20.93
N ARG A 14 -7.77 3.25 21.27
CA ARG A 14 -9.12 3.25 20.67
C ARG A 14 -9.17 3.92 19.28
N LEU A 15 -8.19 4.77 18.94
CA LEU A 15 -8.16 5.48 17.67
C LEU A 15 -7.69 4.62 16.48
N PHE A 16 -7.10 3.43 16.72
CA PHE A 16 -6.44 2.60 15.69
C PHE A 16 -7.10 1.25 15.41
N ASN A 17 -8.23 0.91 16.03
CA ASN A 17 -8.86 -0.41 15.86
C ASN A 17 -10.16 -0.34 15.04
N TYR A 18 -10.11 0.26 13.84
CA TYR A 18 -11.23 0.17 12.90
C TYR A 18 -10.74 -0.36 11.55
N THR A 19 -11.61 -1.07 10.87
CA THR A 19 -11.32 -1.62 9.55
C THR A 19 -11.28 -0.49 8.52
N ILE A 20 -10.10 -0.21 7.97
CA ILE A 20 -9.90 0.82 6.93
C ILE A 20 -10.32 0.32 5.55
N LEU A 21 -10.10 -0.96 5.25
CA LEU A 21 -10.49 -1.60 4.00
C LEU A 21 -11.20 -2.91 4.28
N GLN A 22 -12.34 -3.12 3.62
CA GLN A 22 -13.05 -4.40 3.58
C GLN A 22 -13.42 -4.73 2.15
N LEU A 23 -13.01 -5.91 1.69
CA LEU A 23 -13.51 -6.55 0.49
C LEU A 23 -14.47 -7.67 0.89
N ASP A 24 -15.62 -7.73 0.24
CA ASP A 24 -16.60 -8.79 0.43
C ASP A 24 -17.02 -9.36 -0.92
N LYS A 25 -16.63 -10.62 -1.19
CA LYS A 25 -16.95 -11.41 -2.39
C LYS A 25 -16.72 -10.65 -3.70
N ILE A 26 -15.57 -9.99 -3.82
CA ILE A 26 -15.19 -9.27 -5.03
C ILE A 26 -14.94 -10.25 -6.17
N ASN A 27 -15.65 -10.04 -7.28
CA ASN A 27 -15.45 -10.73 -8.53
C ASN A 27 -15.04 -9.72 -9.61
N ALA A 28 -13.98 -10.04 -10.37
CA ALA A 28 -13.48 -9.18 -11.44
C ALA A 28 -13.09 -10.00 -12.67
N TYR A 29 -13.22 -9.36 -13.83
CA TYR A 29 -13.07 -10.01 -15.12
C TYR A 29 -12.25 -9.16 -16.08
N TYR A 30 -11.53 -9.79 -16.99
CA TYR A 30 -11.07 -9.20 -18.24
C TYR A 30 -11.85 -9.82 -19.40
N GLY A 31 -12.76 -9.06 -19.98
CA GLY A 31 -13.76 -9.60 -20.91
C GLY A 31 -14.57 -10.71 -20.23
N GLU A 32 -14.53 -11.91 -20.80
CA GLU A 32 -15.20 -13.09 -20.23
C GLU A 32 -14.31 -13.89 -19.25
N SER A 33 -13.04 -13.54 -19.14
CA SER A 33 -12.11 -14.26 -18.25
C SER A 33 -12.32 -13.87 -16.80
N HIS A 34 -12.81 -14.80 -15.96
CA HIS A 34 -13.03 -14.61 -14.54
C HIS A 34 -11.72 -14.72 -13.76
N ILE A 35 -11.17 -13.58 -13.32
CA ILE A 35 -9.84 -13.51 -12.68
C ILE A 35 -9.95 -13.51 -11.16
N LEU A 36 -10.83 -12.68 -10.57
CA LEU A 36 -11.04 -12.67 -9.12
C LEU A 36 -12.36 -13.35 -8.79
N ARG A 37 -12.31 -14.28 -7.83
CA ARG A 37 -13.41 -15.18 -7.46
C ARG A 37 -13.69 -15.03 -5.97
N ASP A 38 -14.76 -14.32 -5.62
CA ASP A 38 -15.23 -14.09 -4.26
C ASP A 38 -14.12 -13.64 -3.28
N VAL A 39 -13.23 -12.76 -3.75
CA VAL A 39 -12.11 -12.27 -2.95
C VAL A 39 -12.63 -11.45 -1.76
N SER A 40 -12.33 -11.93 -0.55
CA SER A 40 -12.75 -11.29 0.71
C SER A 40 -11.60 -11.23 1.69
N PHE A 41 -11.29 -10.04 2.20
CA PHE A 41 -10.36 -9.81 3.32
C PHE A 41 -10.53 -8.41 3.88
N THR A 42 -9.94 -8.16 5.03
CA THR A 42 -9.96 -6.85 5.71
C THR A 42 -8.56 -6.38 6.06
N ILE A 43 -8.40 -5.06 6.12
CA ILE A 43 -7.21 -4.39 6.64
C ILE A 43 -7.67 -3.41 7.70
N ASP A 44 -7.04 -3.43 8.88
CA ASP A 44 -7.33 -2.49 9.95
C ASP A 44 -6.44 -1.25 9.83
N SER A 45 -6.86 -0.14 10.42
CA SER A 45 -6.10 1.11 10.39
C SER A 45 -4.73 0.92 11.03
N GLY A 46 -3.67 1.40 10.35
CA GLY A 46 -2.28 1.28 10.80
C GLY A 46 -1.70 -0.14 10.71
N GLU A 47 -2.41 -1.09 10.10
CA GLU A 47 -1.95 -2.47 9.94
C GLU A 47 -1.15 -2.66 8.65
N VAL A 48 -0.13 -3.51 8.69
CA VAL A 48 0.60 -3.98 7.50
C VAL A 48 0.13 -5.38 7.16
N VAL A 49 -0.54 -5.51 6.01
CA VAL A 49 -1.03 -6.78 5.47
C VAL A 49 -0.24 -7.15 4.23
N CYS A 50 0.19 -8.39 4.11
CA CYS A 50 0.85 -8.91 2.91
C CYS A 50 -0.10 -9.78 2.09
N LEU A 51 -0.36 -9.39 0.84
CA LEU A 51 -1.07 -10.17 -0.16
C LEU A 51 -0.07 -11.01 -0.93
N MET A 52 -0.12 -12.31 -0.72
CA MET A 52 0.85 -13.28 -1.22
C MET A 52 0.22 -14.20 -2.26
N GLY A 53 1.06 -14.82 -3.07
CA GLY A 53 0.66 -15.82 -4.05
C GLY A 53 1.58 -15.83 -5.25
N ARG A 54 1.50 -16.88 -6.05
CA ARG A 54 2.30 -17.06 -7.27
C ARG A 54 1.95 -16.01 -8.34
N ASN A 55 2.75 -15.95 -9.38
CA ASN A 55 2.44 -15.11 -10.54
C ASN A 55 1.14 -15.57 -11.21
N GLY A 56 0.33 -14.59 -11.66
CA GLY A 56 -0.93 -14.86 -12.35
C GLY A 56 -2.11 -15.24 -11.47
N VAL A 57 -1.98 -15.32 -10.12
CA VAL A 57 -3.09 -15.71 -9.24
C VAL A 57 -4.11 -14.59 -8.99
N GLY A 58 -3.87 -13.34 -9.45
CA GLY A 58 -4.82 -12.23 -9.31
C GLY A 58 -4.38 -11.10 -8.38
N LYS A 59 -3.14 -11.09 -7.84
CA LYS A 59 -2.65 -10.04 -6.93
C LYS A 59 -2.76 -8.63 -7.53
N THR A 60 -2.12 -8.39 -8.67
CA THR A 60 -2.18 -7.10 -9.38
C THR A 60 -3.59 -6.76 -9.84
N THR A 61 -4.41 -7.78 -10.20
CA THR A 61 -5.82 -7.56 -10.51
C THR A 61 -6.60 -7.06 -9.29
N THR A 62 -6.30 -7.60 -8.10
CA THR A 62 -6.86 -7.09 -6.84
C THR A 62 -6.49 -5.63 -6.62
N LEU A 63 -5.23 -5.24 -6.83
CA LEU A 63 -4.82 -3.82 -6.74
C LEU A 63 -5.54 -2.93 -7.76
N LYS A 64 -5.72 -3.41 -8.99
CA LYS A 64 -6.50 -2.66 -10.01
C LYS A 64 -7.96 -2.49 -9.62
N VAL A 65 -8.56 -3.47 -8.95
CA VAL A 65 -9.91 -3.32 -8.39
C VAL A 65 -9.90 -2.33 -7.23
N LEU A 66 -8.93 -2.39 -6.32
CA LEU A 66 -8.82 -1.47 -5.20
C LEU A 66 -8.64 -0.02 -5.65
N THR A 67 -7.83 0.22 -6.67
CA THR A 67 -7.60 1.55 -7.24
C THR A 67 -8.71 2.06 -8.15
N GLY A 68 -9.64 1.18 -8.58
CA GLY A 68 -10.72 1.53 -9.51
C GLY A 68 -10.32 1.52 -10.99
N LEU A 69 -9.11 1.04 -11.30
CA LEU A 69 -8.64 0.84 -12.67
C LEU A 69 -9.35 -0.35 -13.36
N LEU A 70 -9.84 -1.30 -12.58
CA LEU A 70 -10.69 -2.39 -13.05
C LEU A 70 -11.97 -2.42 -12.21
N PRO A 71 -13.17 -2.35 -12.81
CA PRO A 71 -14.40 -2.43 -12.06
C PRO A 71 -14.64 -3.83 -11.52
N ALA A 72 -15.11 -3.94 -10.26
CA ALA A 72 -15.69 -5.17 -9.77
C ALA A 72 -17.02 -5.46 -10.45
N ARG A 73 -17.24 -6.68 -10.94
CA ARG A 73 -18.51 -7.11 -11.55
C ARG A 73 -19.56 -7.42 -10.48
N SER A 74 -19.12 -7.92 -9.32
CA SER A 74 -19.95 -8.14 -8.14
C SER A 74 -19.11 -8.07 -6.85
N GLY A 75 -19.79 -8.08 -5.70
CA GLY A 75 -19.18 -7.90 -4.40
C GLY A 75 -19.23 -6.47 -3.93
N ARG A 76 -18.61 -6.21 -2.78
CA ARG A 76 -18.62 -4.90 -2.12
C ARG A 76 -17.24 -4.51 -1.61
N MET A 77 -16.89 -3.24 -1.77
CA MET A 77 -15.67 -2.64 -1.23
C MET A 77 -16.02 -1.46 -0.33
N MET A 78 -15.65 -1.58 0.95
CA MET A 78 -15.72 -0.47 1.91
C MET A 78 -14.32 0.08 2.15
N PHE A 79 -14.17 1.39 2.10
CA PHE A 79 -12.93 2.08 2.43
C PHE A 79 -13.22 3.27 3.34
N ASP A 80 -12.55 3.32 4.49
CA ASP A 80 -12.74 4.35 5.52
C ASP A 80 -14.24 4.57 5.86
N GLY A 81 -14.95 3.45 6.08
CA GLY A 81 -16.38 3.43 6.42
C GLY A 81 -17.34 3.78 5.27
N LYS A 82 -16.84 4.04 4.05
CA LYS A 82 -17.64 4.40 2.88
C LYS A 82 -17.66 3.28 1.85
N ASP A 83 -18.81 3.07 1.20
CA ASP A 83 -18.90 2.18 0.05
C ASP A 83 -18.27 2.86 -1.18
N VAL A 84 -17.16 2.29 -1.63
CA VAL A 84 -16.40 2.77 -2.79
C VAL A 84 -16.42 1.78 -3.96
N THR A 85 -17.31 0.80 -3.94
CA THR A 85 -17.37 -0.27 -4.93
C THR A 85 -17.43 0.28 -6.36
N LYS A 86 -18.22 1.32 -6.59
CA LYS A 86 -18.40 1.98 -7.90
C LYS A 86 -17.69 3.34 -7.99
N ALA A 87 -16.93 3.74 -6.97
CA ALA A 87 -16.23 5.01 -6.99
C ALA A 87 -15.11 5.00 -8.05
N PRO A 88 -14.95 6.06 -8.86
CA PRO A 88 -13.87 6.17 -9.82
C PRO A 88 -12.51 6.35 -9.13
N THR A 89 -11.42 6.13 -9.87
CA THR A 89 -10.04 6.15 -9.38
C THR A 89 -9.68 7.45 -8.66
N ASP A 90 -10.06 8.60 -9.19
CA ASP A 90 -9.75 9.90 -8.60
C ASP A 90 -10.43 10.11 -7.23
N GLN A 91 -11.67 9.64 -7.07
CA GLN A 91 -12.36 9.70 -5.77
C GLN A 91 -11.72 8.80 -4.74
N ARG A 92 -11.27 7.58 -5.13
CA ARG A 92 -10.55 6.68 -4.23
C ARG A 92 -9.21 7.26 -3.82
N ALA A 93 -8.44 7.83 -4.76
CA ALA A 93 -7.19 8.51 -4.48
C ALA A 93 -7.41 9.69 -3.50
N ARG A 94 -8.40 10.54 -3.74
CA ARG A 94 -8.75 11.66 -2.84
C ARG A 94 -9.26 11.22 -1.48
N SER A 95 -9.82 10.03 -1.36
CA SER A 95 -10.23 9.48 -0.05
C SER A 95 -9.05 8.97 0.78
N GLY A 96 -7.82 8.93 0.20
CA GLY A 96 -6.60 8.53 0.88
C GLY A 96 -6.07 7.15 0.50
N LEU A 97 -6.49 6.61 -0.66
CA LEU A 97 -5.94 5.37 -1.19
C LEU A 97 -4.81 5.70 -2.17
N ALA A 98 -3.56 5.44 -1.79
CA ALA A 98 -2.40 5.62 -2.65
C ALA A 98 -1.84 4.29 -3.14
N CYS A 99 -1.26 4.27 -4.33
CA CYS A 99 -0.69 3.07 -4.93
C CYS A 99 0.68 3.35 -5.55
N VAL A 100 1.63 2.48 -5.27
CA VAL A 100 2.89 2.34 -6.01
C VAL A 100 2.79 1.04 -6.79
N PRO A 101 2.51 1.08 -8.10
CA PRO A 101 2.35 -0.12 -8.92
C PRO A 101 3.70 -0.75 -9.24
N GLN A 102 3.67 -2.03 -9.67
CA GLN A 102 4.81 -2.67 -10.31
C GLN A 102 5.29 -1.81 -11.48
N GLY A 103 6.58 -1.61 -11.62
CA GLY A 103 7.14 -0.70 -12.64
C GLY A 103 7.15 0.78 -12.25
N ARG A 104 6.67 1.15 -11.01
CA ARG A 104 6.85 2.47 -10.36
C ARG A 104 6.08 3.62 -10.99
N GLU A 105 5.78 3.56 -12.28
CA GLU A 105 5.08 4.59 -13.07
C GLU A 105 5.60 6.02 -12.80
N ILE A 106 6.92 6.17 -12.83
CA ILE A 106 7.56 7.49 -12.78
C ILE A 106 7.30 8.22 -14.10
N LEU A 107 7.00 9.51 -14.02
CA LEU A 107 6.87 10.36 -15.19
C LEU A 107 8.27 10.73 -15.71
N PRO A 108 8.74 10.14 -16.83
CA PRO A 108 10.14 10.15 -17.18
C PRO A 108 10.67 11.53 -17.60
N HIS A 109 9.80 12.38 -18.11
CA HIS A 109 10.15 13.74 -18.57
C HIS A 109 10.07 14.79 -17.47
N LEU A 110 9.43 14.48 -16.35
CA LEU A 110 9.39 15.34 -15.18
C LEU A 110 10.60 15.09 -14.28
N THR A 111 11.08 16.15 -13.65
CA THR A 111 12.13 16.08 -12.64
C THR A 111 11.67 15.30 -11.40
N VAL A 112 12.60 14.89 -10.54
CA VAL A 112 12.28 14.30 -9.23
C VAL A 112 11.35 15.21 -8.44
N ARG A 113 11.65 16.52 -8.38
CA ARG A 113 10.82 17.50 -7.67
C ARG A 113 9.40 17.57 -8.23
N GLU A 114 9.24 17.63 -9.54
CA GLU A 114 7.93 17.70 -10.18
C GLU A 114 7.14 16.41 -9.99
N ASN A 115 7.78 15.23 -10.06
CA ASN A 115 7.14 13.96 -9.73
C ASN A 115 6.60 13.96 -8.29
N LEU A 116 7.39 14.47 -7.32
CA LEU A 116 6.96 14.58 -5.93
C LEU A 116 5.79 15.56 -5.77
N LEU A 117 5.83 16.72 -6.43
CA LEU A 117 4.75 17.71 -6.40
C LEU A 117 3.41 17.15 -6.86
N LEU A 118 3.38 16.24 -7.83
CA LEU A 118 2.14 15.59 -8.26
C LEU A 118 1.48 14.81 -7.12
N GLY A 119 2.27 14.11 -6.29
CA GLY A 119 1.77 13.44 -5.09
C GLY A 119 1.16 14.43 -4.10
N PHE A 120 1.84 15.54 -3.88
CA PHE A 120 1.36 16.58 -2.98
C PHE A 120 0.05 17.23 -3.46
N TRP A 121 -0.07 17.52 -4.74
CA TRP A 121 -1.30 18.11 -5.32
C TRP A 121 -2.48 17.13 -5.38
N ALA A 122 -2.22 15.83 -5.31
CA ALA A 122 -3.28 14.81 -5.24
C ALA A 122 -4.01 14.79 -3.88
N ARG A 123 -3.52 15.50 -2.85
CA ARG A 123 -4.14 15.58 -1.52
C ARG A 123 -5.53 16.19 -1.58
N SER A 124 -6.42 15.66 -0.75
CA SER A 124 -7.79 16.20 -0.58
C SER A 124 -7.86 17.36 0.40
N ASP A 125 -6.96 17.38 1.41
CA ASP A 125 -6.78 18.50 2.31
C ASP A 125 -6.01 19.59 1.55
N LYS A 126 -6.47 20.84 1.58
CA LYS A 126 -5.77 21.97 0.96
C LYS A 126 -4.69 22.49 1.91
N PRO A 127 -3.49 21.90 1.94
CA PRO A 127 -2.47 22.24 2.92
C PRO A 127 -1.90 23.65 2.63
N ASN A 128 -1.51 24.34 3.69
CA ASN A 128 -0.75 25.59 3.57
C ASN A 128 0.75 25.30 3.35
N GLY A 129 1.54 26.34 3.06
CA GLY A 129 2.98 26.20 2.78
C GLY A 129 3.81 25.57 3.92
N THR A 130 3.37 25.66 5.17
CA THR A 130 4.03 25.00 6.31
C THR A 130 3.85 23.48 6.22
N VAL A 131 2.64 23.02 5.91
CA VAL A 131 2.34 21.58 5.73
C VAL A 131 3.09 21.03 4.52
N GLU A 132 3.19 21.79 3.43
CA GLU A 132 3.99 21.42 2.27
C GLU A 132 5.44 21.16 2.67
N LYS A 133 6.07 22.14 3.31
CA LYS A 133 7.47 22.02 3.77
C LYS A 133 7.67 20.78 4.64
N THR A 134 6.83 20.57 5.66
CA THR A 134 6.94 19.43 6.57
C THR A 134 6.80 18.10 5.85
N ALA A 135 5.86 18.00 4.90
CA ALA A 135 5.65 16.76 4.13
C ALA A 135 6.84 16.42 3.22
N PHE A 136 7.43 17.43 2.57
CA PHE A 136 8.64 17.25 1.77
C PHE A 136 9.87 16.95 2.63
N ASP A 137 10.06 17.62 3.76
CA ASP A 137 11.15 17.35 4.70
C ASP A 137 11.09 15.91 5.21
N GLU A 138 9.89 15.37 5.47
CA GLU A 138 9.72 13.97 5.84
C GLU A 138 10.17 13.02 4.73
N VAL A 139 9.73 13.22 3.49
CA VAL A 139 10.14 12.38 2.35
C VAL A 139 11.65 12.45 2.13
N TYR A 140 12.26 13.62 2.30
CA TYR A 140 13.70 13.81 2.18
C TYR A 140 14.47 13.16 3.34
N HIS A 141 13.89 13.09 4.52
CA HIS A 141 14.46 12.36 5.65
C HIS A 141 14.44 10.84 5.40
N LEU A 142 13.34 10.31 4.87
CA LEU A 142 13.20 8.88 4.54
C LEU A 142 14.11 8.48 3.36
N PHE A 143 14.25 9.36 2.37
CA PHE A 143 14.99 9.13 1.15
C PHE A 143 15.99 10.26 0.83
N PRO A 144 17.08 10.38 1.62
CA PRO A 144 18.02 11.50 1.49
C PRO A 144 18.66 11.61 0.08
N LYS A 145 18.76 10.51 -0.64
CA LYS A 145 19.30 10.50 -2.01
C LYS A 145 18.49 11.39 -2.95
N LEU A 146 17.18 11.49 -2.76
CA LEU A 146 16.31 12.32 -3.60
C LEU A 146 16.69 13.81 -3.55
N THR A 147 17.19 14.32 -2.40
CA THR A 147 17.60 15.72 -2.26
C THR A 147 18.76 16.09 -3.19
N GLN A 148 19.63 15.13 -3.49
CA GLN A 148 20.81 15.32 -4.34
C GLN A 148 20.49 15.34 -5.84
N ILE A 149 19.28 14.87 -6.21
CA ILE A 149 18.88 14.65 -7.60
C ILE A 149 17.57 15.33 -7.99
N LEU A 150 17.12 16.32 -7.22
CA LEU A 150 15.81 16.99 -7.38
C LEU A 150 15.53 17.51 -8.80
N ASN A 151 16.55 17.96 -9.49
CA ASN A 151 16.45 18.53 -10.84
C ASN A 151 16.70 17.50 -11.95
N ARG A 152 16.98 16.24 -11.62
CA ARG A 152 17.17 15.19 -12.63
C ARG A 152 15.82 14.67 -13.14
N PRO A 153 15.67 14.42 -14.45
CA PRO A 153 14.48 13.76 -15.00
C PRO A 153 14.29 12.36 -14.42
N GLY A 154 13.04 11.97 -14.18
CA GLY A 154 12.72 10.66 -13.63
C GLY A 154 13.18 9.47 -14.48
N GLY A 155 13.19 9.65 -15.80
CA GLY A 155 13.57 8.58 -16.73
C GLY A 155 15.05 8.18 -16.73
N VAL A 156 15.94 9.01 -16.16
CA VAL A 156 17.38 8.70 -16.08
C VAL A 156 17.83 8.18 -14.72
N LEU A 157 16.89 7.96 -13.83
CA LEU A 157 17.14 7.44 -12.47
C LEU A 157 17.38 5.92 -12.52
N SER A 158 18.20 5.43 -11.59
CA SER A 158 18.32 3.99 -11.32
C SER A 158 16.99 3.42 -10.79
N GLY A 159 16.81 2.09 -10.91
CA GLY A 159 15.61 1.44 -10.42
C GLY A 159 15.32 1.72 -8.94
N GLY A 160 16.36 1.73 -8.08
CA GLY A 160 16.22 2.08 -6.67
C GLY A 160 15.81 3.54 -6.43
N GLU A 161 16.42 4.50 -7.17
CA GLU A 161 16.04 5.91 -7.08
C GLU A 161 14.60 6.14 -7.56
N GLN A 162 14.17 5.44 -8.62
CA GLN A 162 12.78 5.49 -9.08
C GLN A 162 11.80 4.93 -8.05
N GLN A 163 12.18 3.86 -7.35
CA GLN A 163 11.33 3.27 -6.30
C GLN A 163 11.18 4.21 -5.11
N GLN A 164 12.29 4.80 -4.63
CA GLN A 164 12.26 5.81 -3.59
C GLN A 164 11.39 7.00 -3.99
N LEU A 165 11.52 7.46 -5.24
CA LEU A 165 10.69 8.55 -5.79
C LEU A 165 9.21 8.16 -5.85
N ALA A 166 8.86 6.95 -6.28
CA ALA A 166 7.49 6.48 -6.35
C ALA A 166 6.83 6.40 -4.97
N ILE A 167 7.55 5.85 -3.98
CA ILE A 167 7.08 5.79 -2.58
C ILE A 167 6.96 7.22 -2.03
N GLY A 168 7.96 8.08 -2.20
CA GLY A 168 7.91 9.48 -1.76
C GLY A 168 6.73 10.24 -2.35
N ARG A 169 6.45 10.07 -3.66
CA ARG A 169 5.28 10.63 -4.33
C ARG A 169 3.97 10.14 -3.71
N ALA A 170 3.86 8.84 -3.41
CA ALA A 170 2.68 8.27 -2.77
C ALA A 170 2.49 8.79 -1.34
N LEU A 171 3.56 8.93 -0.55
CA LEU A 171 3.50 9.49 0.81
C LEU A 171 3.03 10.94 0.84
N LEU A 172 3.46 11.75 -0.14
CA LEU A 172 3.04 13.15 -0.25
C LEU A 172 1.54 13.32 -0.49
N SER A 173 0.83 12.30 -0.98
CA SER A 173 -0.63 12.33 -1.09
C SER A 173 -1.37 12.20 0.26
N ASN A 174 -0.65 12.03 1.38
CA ASN A 174 -1.17 11.82 2.74
C ASN A 174 -2.13 10.61 2.80
N PRO A 175 -1.64 9.39 2.52
CA PRO A 175 -2.49 8.22 2.41
C PRO A 175 -3.04 7.76 3.75
N LYS A 176 -4.24 7.14 3.72
CA LYS A 176 -4.80 6.31 4.79
C LYS A 176 -4.49 4.83 4.58
N LEU A 177 -4.35 4.44 3.31
CA LEU A 177 -3.93 3.11 2.86
C LEU A 177 -2.93 3.26 1.71
N LEU A 178 -1.75 2.70 1.88
CA LEU A 178 -0.70 2.63 0.87
C LEU A 178 -0.64 1.22 0.28
N LEU A 179 -0.85 1.11 -1.02
CA LEU A 179 -0.70 -0.13 -1.78
C LEU A 179 0.69 -0.15 -2.40
N LEU A 180 1.46 -1.22 -2.18
CA LEU A 180 2.80 -1.42 -2.74
C LEU A 180 2.82 -2.75 -3.52
N ASP A 181 2.97 -2.67 -4.84
CA ASP A 181 3.02 -3.84 -5.73
C ASP A 181 4.47 -4.22 -6.04
N GLU A 182 4.96 -5.32 -5.44
CA GLU A 182 6.31 -5.86 -5.57
C GLU A 182 7.40 -4.77 -5.44
N PRO A 183 7.43 -4.01 -4.32
CA PRO A 183 8.24 -2.81 -4.19
C PRO A 183 9.76 -3.06 -4.20
N THR A 184 10.19 -4.31 -4.13
CA THR A 184 11.61 -4.70 -4.08
C THR A 184 12.10 -5.33 -5.38
N GLU A 185 11.20 -5.55 -6.36
CA GLU A 185 11.56 -6.20 -7.61
C GLU A 185 12.58 -5.40 -8.43
N GLY A 186 13.65 -6.06 -8.84
CA GLY A 186 14.68 -5.47 -9.71
C GLY A 186 15.48 -4.34 -9.05
N ILE A 187 15.62 -4.35 -7.73
CA ILE A 187 16.33 -3.34 -6.95
C ILE A 187 17.55 -3.97 -6.27
N GLN A 188 18.59 -3.16 -6.06
CA GLN A 188 19.79 -3.59 -5.33
C GLN A 188 19.47 -3.85 -3.85
N PRO A 189 20.11 -4.87 -3.22
CA PRO A 189 19.84 -5.24 -1.82
C PRO A 189 19.89 -4.08 -0.83
N SER A 190 20.87 -3.19 -0.94
CA SER A 190 21.01 -2.04 -0.05
C SER A 190 19.83 -1.05 -0.10
N ILE A 191 19.14 -0.96 -1.24
CA ILE A 191 17.93 -0.12 -1.37
C ILE A 191 16.71 -0.90 -0.87
N VAL A 192 16.68 -2.23 -1.04
CA VAL A 192 15.66 -3.08 -0.44
C VAL A 192 15.64 -2.91 1.06
N ASP A 193 16.82 -2.99 1.72
CA ASP A 193 16.95 -2.80 3.17
C ASP A 193 16.41 -1.43 3.62
N GLN A 194 16.72 -0.36 2.87
CA GLN A 194 16.19 0.98 3.17
C GLN A 194 14.66 1.05 3.06
N ILE A 195 14.07 0.43 2.04
CA ILE A 195 12.61 0.39 1.86
C ILE A 195 11.97 -0.41 3.00
N GLU A 196 12.57 -1.54 3.40
CA GLU A 196 12.11 -2.32 4.54
C GLU A 196 12.13 -1.49 5.82
N ASP A 197 13.22 -0.78 6.12
CA ASP A 197 13.35 0.05 7.31
C ASP A 197 12.29 1.18 7.34
N VAL A 198 12.00 1.78 6.17
CA VAL A 198 10.93 2.77 6.02
C VAL A 198 9.56 2.16 6.34
N ILE A 199 9.25 0.96 5.82
CA ILE A 199 7.98 0.27 6.10
C ILE A 199 7.88 -0.13 7.58
N ILE A 200 8.98 -0.61 8.19
CA ILE A 200 9.04 -0.92 9.63
C ILE A 200 8.75 0.34 10.45
N GLY A 201 9.33 1.49 10.08
CA GLY A 201 9.07 2.76 10.73
C GLY A 201 7.58 3.15 10.68
N PHE A 202 6.92 3.00 9.54
CA PHE A 202 5.48 3.24 9.42
C PHE A 202 4.63 2.27 10.23
N LYS A 203 4.99 1.00 10.24
CA LYS A 203 4.35 -0.03 11.07
C LYS A 203 4.39 0.33 12.56
N GLN A 204 5.56 0.77 13.05
CA GLN A 204 5.71 1.18 14.46
C GLN A 204 4.88 2.41 14.80
N GLN A 205 4.80 3.39 13.89
CA GLN A 205 4.03 4.62 14.07
C GLN A 205 2.52 4.40 13.88
N ARG A 206 2.08 3.31 13.26
CA ARG A 206 0.68 3.02 12.90
C ARG A 206 -0.03 4.19 12.19
N ARG A 207 0.72 4.95 11.42
CA ARG A 207 0.25 6.20 10.83
C ARG A 207 -0.82 6.00 9.76
N PHE A 208 -0.68 4.95 8.95
CA PHE A 208 -1.61 4.52 7.92
C PHE A 208 -1.46 3.01 7.69
N ALA A 209 -2.46 2.41 7.06
CA ALA A 209 -2.39 0.99 6.72
C ALA A 209 -1.53 0.77 5.45
N ILE A 210 -0.94 -0.41 5.33
CA ILE A 210 -0.16 -0.81 4.16
C ILE A 210 -0.68 -2.16 3.65
N LEU A 211 -1.00 -2.25 2.37
CA LEU A 211 -1.15 -3.52 1.66
C LEU A 211 0.07 -3.75 0.79
N LEU A 212 0.89 -4.69 1.20
CA LEU A 212 2.10 -5.10 0.52
C LEU A 212 1.77 -6.31 -0.35
N VAL A 213 2.02 -6.24 -1.65
CA VAL A 213 1.93 -7.38 -2.56
C VAL A 213 3.32 -7.91 -2.78
N GLU A 214 3.55 -9.17 -2.42
CA GLU A 214 4.86 -9.80 -2.52
C GLU A 214 4.76 -11.31 -2.78
N GLN A 215 5.82 -11.86 -3.37
CA GLN A 215 5.99 -13.30 -3.55
C GLN A 215 6.94 -13.88 -2.52
N GLY A 216 7.89 -13.07 -2.03
CA GLY A 216 8.93 -13.46 -1.10
C GLY A 216 8.42 -13.57 0.34
N LEU A 217 8.47 -14.79 0.88
CA LEU A 217 8.12 -15.07 2.27
C LEU A 217 8.91 -14.28 3.28
N HIS A 218 10.22 -14.14 3.04
CA HIS A 218 11.12 -13.46 3.96
C HIS A 218 10.68 -12.02 4.20
N PHE A 219 10.32 -11.33 3.12
CA PHE A 219 9.83 -9.96 3.17
C PHE A 219 8.49 -9.86 3.91
N ALA A 220 7.55 -10.75 3.57
CA ALA A 220 6.24 -10.81 4.22
C ALA A 220 6.34 -11.10 5.72
N ALA A 221 7.15 -12.08 6.11
CA ALA A 221 7.32 -12.47 7.51
C ALA A 221 7.95 -11.36 8.37
N ARG A 222 8.86 -10.56 7.79
CA ARG A 222 9.53 -9.47 8.48
C ARG A 222 8.64 -8.24 8.68
N LEU A 223 7.83 -7.90 7.68
CA LEU A 223 7.08 -6.64 7.64
C LEU A 223 5.61 -6.78 8.03
N ALA A 224 4.94 -7.84 7.60
CA ALA A 224 3.50 -7.96 7.77
C ALA A 224 3.08 -8.38 9.19
N GLU A 225 1.91 -7.90 9.61
CA GLU A 225 1.20 -8.36 10.82
C GLU A 225 0.19 -9.44 10.46
N LYS A 226 -0.42 -9.32 9.28
CA LYS A 226 -1.32 -10.33 8.68
C LYS A 226 -0.87 -10.68 7.27
N TYR A 227 -1.22 -11.87 6.85
CA TYR A 227 -1.06 -12.34 5.47
C TYR A 227 -2.40 -12.76 4.88
N VAL A 228 -2.50 -12.62 3.57
CA VAL A 228 -3.59 -13.09 2.73
C VAL A 228 -2.97 -13.83 1.55
N VAL A 229 -3.22 -15.12 1.41
CA VAL A 229 -2.68 -15.93 0.31
C VAL A 229 -3.73 -16.13 -0.75
N MET A 230 -3.38 -15.80 -1.99
CA MET A 230 -4.22 -16.01 -3.16
C MET A 230 -3.75 -17.21 -3.99
N ALA A 231 -4.72 -17.99 -4.46
CA ALA A 231 -4.50 -19.02 -5.48
C ALA A 231 -5.70 -19.05 -6.44
N LYS A 232 -5.43 -19.18 -7.74
CA LYS A 232 -6.47 -19.28 -8.79
C LYS A 232 -7.58 -18.23 -8.69
N GLY A 233 -7.22 -17.02 -8.32
CA GLY A 233 -8.15 -15.88 -8.24
C GLY A 233 -8.93 -15.76 -6.94
N ALA A 234 -8.72 -16.63 -5.97
CA ALA A 234 -9.42 -16.62 -4.68
C ALA A 234 -8.45 -16.51 -3.50
N VAL A 235 -8.93 -16.00 -2.36
CA VAL A 235 -8.23 -16.11 -1.08
C VAL A 235 -8.37 -17.53 -0.57
N VAL A 236 -7.23 -18.20 -0.32
CA VAL A 236 -7.21 -19.59 0.15
C VAL A 236 -6.80 -19.70 1.62
N VAL A 237 -5.99 -18.77 2.11
CA VAL A 237 -5.56 -18.70 3.51
C VAL A 237 -5.41 -17.22 3.89
N ALA A 238 -5.79 -16.88 5.10
CA ALA A 238 -5.50 -15.59 5.72
C ALA A 238 -5.33 -15.77 7.23
N GLY A 239 -4.43 -15.00 7.84
CA GLY A 239 -4.15 -15.09 9.28
C GLY A 239 -3.08 -14.12 9.72
N LYS A 240 -2.66 -14.21 10.98
CA LYS A 240 -1.53 -13.45 11.50
C LYS A 240 -0.22 -13.99 10.91
N SER A 241 0.76 -13.11 10.66
CA SER A 241 2.05 -13.52 10.08
C SER A 241 2.78 -14.57 10.92
N THR A 242 2.57 -14.57 12.23
CA THR A 242 3.10 -15.57 13.17
C THR A 242 2.48 -16.96 13.05
N GLU A 243 1.34 -17.06 12.37
CA GLU A 243 0.58 -18.33 12.19
C GLU A 243 0.85 -18.96 10.81
N LEU A 244 1.64 -18.30 9.94
CA LEU A 244 1.99 -18.81 8.63
C LEU A 244 2.91 -20.04 8.75
N THR A 245 2.40 -21.20 8.37
CA THR A 245 3.15 -22.46 8.50
C THR A 245 4.01 -22.76 7.28
N ALA A 246 5.12 -23.48 7.49
CA ALA A 246 5.98 -23.95 6.38
C ALA A 246 5.22 -24.79 5.35
N GLU A 247 4.18 -25.50 5.79
CA GLU A 247 3.34 -26.33 4.92
C GLU A 247 2.46 -25.48 4.00
N GLN A 248 1.80 -24.44 4.51
CA GLN A 248 1.03 -23.46 3.73
C GLN A 248 1.91 -22.75 2.70
N VAL A 249 3.12 -22.40 3.11
CA VAL A 249 4.12 -21.84 2.24
C VAL A 249 4.45 -22.76 1.09
N LYS A 250 4.79 -24.03 1.39
CA LYS A 250 5.12 -25.04 0.38
C LYS A 250 3.94 -25.28 -0.56
N GLN A 251 2.72 -25.34 -0.04
CA GLN A 251 1.53 -25.61 -0.83
C GLN A 251 1.15 -24.48 -1.79
N TYR A 252 1.26 -23.22 -1.38
CA TYR A 252 0.69 -22.09 -2.12
C TYR A 252 1.72 -21.14 -2.72
N LEU A 253 2.96 -21.13 -2.22
CA LEU A 253 3.98 -20.15 -2.59
C LEU A 253 5.21 -20.75 -3.27
N THR A 254 5.56 -22.02 -3.02
CA THR A 254 6.65 -22.70 -3.74
C THR A 254 6.17 -23.34 -5.04
N VAL A 255 7.10 -23.42 -6.01
CA VAL A 255 6.88 -24.07 -7.32
C VAL A 255 7.02 -25.57 -7.16
#